data_bc50cbe11b4e1f02d224d15337149ffa
#
_entry.id   bc50cbe11b4e1f02d224d15337149ffa
#
_cell.length_a   1.000
_cell.length_b   1.000
_cell.length_c   1.000
_cell.angle_alpha   90.00
_cell.angle_beta   90.00
_cell.angle_gamma   90.00
#
_symmetry.space_group_name_H-M   'P 1'
#
loop_
_entity.id
_entity.type
_entity.pdbx_description
1 polymer ?
#
loop_
_entity_poly.entity_id
_entity_poly.type
_entity_poly.pdbx_seq_one_letter_code
_entity_poly.pdbx_strand_id
1 'polypeptide(L)'
;MIALDCASSEFFKDGYYDYSIFESGNNSKLTSEEQVNFLVDLCEKYPIISIEDGMDENDWDGWKLLTEKIGDKVQLVGDDLFVTDISRLSKGINEKIGNSILIKFNQVGSLTETISSINLASENNFTSVISHRSGETEDSTISDLCVAFNTGQIKTGSMSRLSLIHI
;
A
#
# COMPACT_ATOMS: atom_id res chain seq x y z
N MET A 1 11.26 -13.79 -2.39
CA MET A 1 10.62 -12.53 -2.80
C MET A 1 10.20 -11.79 -1.53
N ILE A 2 10.26 -10.48 -1.54
CA ILE A 2 10.00 -9.63 -0.36
C ILE A 2 8.88 -8.66 -0.73
N ALA A 3 7.93 -8.46 0.17
CA ALA A 3 6.97 -7.36 0.15
C ALA A 3 7.25 -6.45 1.34
N LEU A 4 7.33 -5.16 1.11
CA LEU A 4 7.54 -4.14 2.14
C LEU A 4 6.23 -3.40 2.40
N ASP A 5 5.99 -3.06 3.66
CA ASP A 5 5.06 -2.04 4.08
C ASP A 5 5.89 -0.96 4.77
N CYS A 6 6.05 0.18 4.09
CA CYS A 6 6.93 1.25 4.56
C CYS A 6 6.23 2.18 5.56
N ALA A 7 4.91 2.29 5.48
CA ALA A 7 4.10 3.21 6.27
C ALA A 7 4.71 4.63 6.32
N SER A 8 5.09 5.17 5.16
CA SER A 8 5.99 6.34 5.07
C SER A 8 5.40 7.61 5.63
N SER A 9 4.07 7.70 5.77
CA SER A 9 3.40 8.82 6.42
C SER A 9 3.79 8.97 7.90
N GLU A 10 4.18 7.88 8.56
CA GLU A 10 4.58 7.90 9.99
C GLU A 10 5.89 8.67 10.25
N PHE A 11 6.74 8.79 9.24
CA PHE A 11 8.01 9.50 9.34
C PHE A 11 8.17 10.64 8.33
N PHE A 12 7.10 11.00 7.62
CA PHE A 12 7.09 12.20 6.78
C PHE A 12 6.71 13.43 7.60
N LYS A 13 7.62 14.41 7.64
CA LYS A 13 7.43 15.64 8.42
C LYS A 13 8.11 16.82 7.75
N ASP A 14 7.42 17.96 7.73
CA ASP A 14 7.93 19.25 7.20
C ASP A 14 8.48 19.12 5.76
N GLY A 15 7.90 18.23 4.94
CA GLY A 15 8.31 18.00 3.55
C GLY A 15 9.51 17.06 3.38
N TYR A 16 9.89 16.32 4.43
CA TYR A 16 11.00 15.38 4.41
C TYR A 16 10.61 14.03 5.05
N TYR A 17 11.19 12.95 4.54
CA TYR A 17 11.17 11.63 5.15
C TYR A 17 12.30 11.54 6.18
N ASP A 18 11.94 11.57 7.46
CA ASP A 18 12.88 11.70 8.59
C ASP A 18 13.24 10.33 9.18
N TYR A 19 14.35 9.77 8.74
CA TYR A 19 14.86 8.50 9.24
C TYR A 19 15.54 8.58 10.62
N SER A 20 15.72 9.78 11.17
CA SER A 20 16.34 9.94 12.49
C SER A 20 15.53 9.33 13.63
N ILE A 21 14.23 9.07 13.39
CA ILE A 21 13.35 8.40 14.36
C ILE A 21 13.71 6.93 14.58
N PHE A 22 14.38 6.28 13.61
CA PHE A 22 14.76 4.86 13.68
C PHE A 22 16.17 4.65 14.19
N GLU A 23 17.09 5.61 13.98
CA GLU A 23 18.50 5.50 14.34
C GLU A 23 18.98 6.76 15.08
N SER A 24 19.35 6.61 16.35
CA SER A 24 19.92 7.68 17.16
C SER A 24 21.24 8.19 16.55
N GLY A 25 21.26 9.46 16.16
CA GLY A 25 22.46 10.11 15.60
C GLY A 25 22.54 10.12 14.07
N ASN A 26 21.60 9.53 13.40
CA ASN A 26 21.48 9.66 11.94
C ASN A 26 20.52 10.81 11.60
N ASN A 27 21.05 11.88 11.00
CA ASN A 27 20.27 13.05 10.57
C ASN A 27 19.81 12.92 9.12
N SER A 28 19.53 11.73 8.65
CA SER A 28 19.10 11.52 7.26
C SER A 28 17.63 11.92 7.10
N LYS A 29 17.43 13.12 6.63
CA LYS A 29 16.15 13.60 6.09
C LYS A 29 16.23 13.53 4.58
N LEU A 30 15.33 12.79 3.97
CA LEU A 30 15.25 12.63 2.53
C LEU A 30 14.14 13.50 1.97
N THR A 31 14.40 14.17 0.87
CA THR A 31 13.37 14.76 0.02
C THR A 31 12.55 13.65 -0.65
N SER A 32 11.41 13.97 -1.27
CA SER A 32 10.61 13.00 -2.02
C SER A 32 11.42 12.29 -3.11
N GLU A 33 12.26 13.02 -3.84
CA GLU A 33 13.11 12.42 -4.88
C GLU A 33 14.18 11.48 -4.29
N GLU A 34 14.80 11.85 -3.18
CA GLU A 34 15.79 11.01 -2.49
C GLU A 34 15.14 9.76 -1.90
N GLN A 35 13.91 9.85 -1.35
CA GLN A 35 13.13 8.71 -0.89
C GLN A 35 12.82 7.76 -2.04
N VAL A 36 12.37 8.27 -3.17
CA VAL A 36 12.14 7.46 -4.38
C VAL A 36 13.41 6.75 -4.82
N ASN A 37 14.54 7.46 -4.90
CA ASN A 37 15.82 6.85 -5.29
C ASN A 37 16.25 5.77 -4.29
N PHE A 38 16.06 5.98 -2.99
CA PHE A 38 16.33 4.98 -1.97
C PHE A 38 15.51 3.71 -2.17
N LEU A 39 14.20 3.81 -2.47
CA LEU A 39 13.34 2.66 -2.73
C LEU A 39 13.72 1.94 -4.03
N VAL A 40 14.09 2.67 -5.08
CA VAL A 40 14.61 2.10 -6.34
C VAL A 40 15.88 1.29 -6.06
N ASP A 41 16.85 1.87 -5.35
CA ASP A 41 18.09 1.19 -4.97
C ASP A 41 17.86 -0.08 -4.15
N LEU A 42 16.86 -0.09 -3.26
CA LEU A 42 16.48 -1.29 -2.52
C LEU A 42 15.92 -2.38 -3.44
N CYS A 43 15.09 -2.02 -4.41
CA CYS A 43 14.55 -2.97 -5.38
C CYS A 43 15.63 -3.55 -6.32
N GLU A 44 16.68 -2.79 -6.61
CA GLU A 44 17.83 -3.29 -7.38
C GLU A 44 18.70 -4.26 -6.58
N LYS A 45 18.82 -4.05 -5.27
CA LYS A 45 19.68 -4.84 -4.39
C LYS A 45 19.01 -6.10 -3.85
N TYR A 46 17.70 -6.07 -3.67
CA TYR A 46 16.93 -7.12 -3.03
C TYR A 46 15.76 -7.59 -3.89
N PRO A 47 15.29 -8.83 -3.76
CA PRO A 47 14.17 -9.36 -4.55
C PRO A 47 12.82 -8.84 -4.06
N ILE A 48 12.65 -7.51 -4.03
CA ILE A 48 11.42 -6.82 -3.64
C ILE A 48 10.47 -6.82 -4.83
N ILE A 49 9.25 -7.28 -4.60
CA ILE A 49 8.20 -7.37 -5.63
C ILE A 49 6.98 -6.49 -5.33
N SER A 50 6.88 -5.99 -4.10
CA SER A 50 5.77 -5.14 -3.67
C SER A 50 6.22 -4.15 -2.62
N ILE A 51 5.76 -2.91 -2.73
CA ILE A 51 5.95 -1.84 -1.74
C ILE A 51 4.58 -1.24 -1.43
N GLU A 52 4.17 -1.32 -0.17
CA GLU A 52 2.99 -0.65 0.37
C GLU A 52 3.42 0.67 1.02
N ASP A 53 2.70 1.75 0.71
CA ASP A 53 2.90 3.10 1.24
C ASP A 53 4.37 3.55 1.27
N GLY A 54 5.03 3.42 0.12
CA GLY A 54 6.43 3.83 -0.06
C GLY A 54 6.66 5.33 0.05
N MET A 55 5.61 6.12 -0.12
CA MET A 55 5.58 7.58 0.00
C MET A 55 4.46 8.01 0.95
N ASP A 56 4.51 9.26 1.43
CA ASP A 56 3.44 9.86 2.24
C ASP A 56 2.11 9.93 1.48
N GLU A 57 1.00 9.80 2.19
CA GLU A 57 -0.37 9.76 1.65
C GLU A 57 -0.79 11.03 0.89
N ASN A 58 -0.07 12.13 1.08
CA ASN A 58 -0.30 13.42 0.42
C ASN A 58 0.81 13.79 -0.58
N ASP A 59 1.91 13.02 -0.64
CA ASP A 59 3.02 13.25 -1.58
C ASP A 59 2.72 12.61 -2.94
N TRP A 60 1.68 13.11 -3.62
CA TRP A 60 1.24 12.60 -4.92
C TRP A 60 2.32 12.70 -6.01
N ASP A 61 3.14 13.74 -5.95
CA ASP A 61 4.25 13.92 -6.91
C ASP A 61 5.36 12.87 -6.68
N GLY A 62 5.69 12.59 -5.43
CA GLY A 62 6.61 11.51 -5.06
C GLY A 62 6.08 10.13 -5.47
N TRP A 63 4.80 9.85 -5.22
CA TRP A 63 4.15 8.63 -5.67
C TRP A 63 4.17 8.47 -7.19
N LYS A 64 3.94 9.56 -7.92
CA LYS A 64 4.01 9.56 -9.39
C LYS A 64 5.41 9.22 -9.87
N LEU A 65 6.42 9.88 -9.32
CA LEU A 65 7.82 9.63 -9.65
C LEU A 65 8.23 8.19 -9.33
N LEU A 66 7.80 7.64 -8.19
CA LEU A 66 8.04 6.25 -7.83
C LEU A 66 7.41 5.29 -8.85
N THR A 67 6.15 5.57 -9.23
CA THR A 67 5.43 4.74 -10.21
C THR A 67 6.11 4.78 -11.57
N GLU A 68 6.57 5.94 -12.02
CA GLU A 68 7.30 6.09 -13.29
C GLU A 68 8.63 5.32 -13.29
N LYS A 69 9.32 5.22 -12.15
CA LYS A 69 10.63 4.55 -12.07
C LYS A 69 10.55 3.03 -11.97
N ILE A 70 9.62 2.49 -11.19
CA ILE A 70 9.60 1.05 -10.88
C ILE A 70 8.24 0.38 -11.00
N GLY A 71 7.17 1.10 -11.31
CA GLY A 71 5.82 0.55 -11.37
C GLY A 71 5.60 -0.52 -12.44
N ASP A 72 6.49 -0.66 -13.42
CA ASP A 72 6.50 -1.74 -14.42
C ASP A 72 7.03 -3.09 -13.88
N LYS A 73 7.75 -3.06 -12.75
CA LYS A 73 8.43 -4.23 -12.16
C LYS A 73 7.98 -4.55 -10.74
N VAL A 74 7.48 -3.56 -10.02
CA VAL A 74 7.14 -3.65 -8.60
C VAL A 74 5.68 -3.26 -8.41
N GLN A 75 4.96 -4.05 -7.61
CA GLN A 75 3.62 -3.69 -7.17
C GLN A 75 3.72 -2.53 -6.18
N LEU A 76 3.07 -1.42 -6.47
CA LEU A 76 3.02 -0.23 -5.64
C LEU A 76 1.62 -0.08 -5.05
N VAL A 77 1.49 -0.47 -3.78
CA VAL A 77 0.22 -0.59 -3.08
C VAL A 77 -0.07 0.68 -2.29
N GLY A 78 -1.18 1.35 -2.59
CA GLY A 78 -1.66 2.46 -1.76
C GLY A 78 -2.64 1.96 -0.70
N ASP A 79 -2.25 2.05 0.57
CA ASP A 79 -3.13 1.91 1.74
C ASP A 79 -3.64 3.29 2.15
N ASP A 80 -2.83 4.07 2.83
CA ASP A 80 -3.19 5.43 3.28
C ASP A 80 -3.37 6.39 2.10
N LEU A 81 -2.69 6.14 0.98
CA LEU A 81 -2.88 6.89 -0.25
C LEU A 81 -4.33 6.83 -0.75
N PHE A 82 -4.94 5.66 -0.78
CA PHE A 82 -6.26 5.44 -1.38
C PHE A 82 -7.39 5.25 -0.36
N VAL A 83 -7.09 4.81 0.85
CA VAL A 83 -8.03 4.55 1.96
C VAL A 83 -9.32 3.80 1.56
N THR A 84 -9.21 2.88 0.61
CA THR A 84 -10.35 2.16 -0.02
C THR A 84 -11.39 3.10 -0.67
N ASP A 85 -11.06 4.36 -0.90
CA ASP A 85 -11.96 5.40 -1.42
C ASP A 85 -11.92 5.49 -2.95
N ILE A 86 -13.09 5.47 -3.59
CA ILE A 86 -13.26 5.51 -5.06
C ILE A 86 -12.68 6.80 -5.65
N SER A 87 -12.86 7.94 -4.98
CA SER A 87 -12.43 9.23 -5.51
C SER A 87 -10.92 9.34 -5.55
N ARG A 88 -10.25 8.89 -4.47
CA ARG A 88 -8.79 8.85 -4.38
C ARG A 88 -8.21 7.82 -5.37
N LEU A 89 -8.82 6.63 -5.46
CA LEU A 89 -8.43 5.62 -6.45
C LEU A 89 -8.58 6.13 -7.88
N SER A 90 -9.72 6.77 -8.22
CA SER A 90 -9.93 7.38 -9.53
C SER A 90 -8.86 8.42 -9.86
N LYS A 91 -8.46 9.25 -8.89
CA LYS A 91 -7.36 10.19 -9.07
C LYS A 91 -6.06 9.46 -9.38
N GLY A 92 -5.70 8.43 -8.61
CA GLY A 92 -4.48 7.64 -8.84
C GLY A 92 -4.45 7.00 -10.23
N ILE A 93 -5.58 6.41 -10.65
CA ILE A 93 -5.72 5.82 -11.98
C ILE A 93 -5.51 6.88 -13.09
N ASN A 94 -6.21 8.01 -13.00
CA ASN A 94 -6.14 9.07 -14.01
C ASN A 94 -4.76 9.70 -14.11
N GLU A 95 -4.05 9.82 -13.00
CA GLU A 95 -2.71 10.42 -12.93
C GLU A 95 -1.58 9.39 -13.06
N LYS A 96 -1.93 8.10 -13.21
CA LYS A 96 -0.99 6.95 -13.29
C LYS A 96 -0.10 6.84 -12.06
N ILE A 97 -0.72 6.87 -10.90
CA ILE A 97 -0.07 6.83 -9.58
C ILE A 97 -0.43 5.52 -8.89
N GLY A 98 0.59 4.74 -8.51
CA GLY A 98 0.41 3.39 -8.00
C GLY A 98 -0.03 2.41 -9.08
N ASN A 99 -0.20 1.14 -8.72
CA ASN A 99 -0.73 0.08 -9.57
C ASN A 99 -1.49 -1.00 -8.78
N SER A 100 -1.67 -0.75 -7.47
CA SER A 100 -2.40 -1.62 -6.56
C SER A 100 -3.06 -0.82 -5.44
N ILE A 101 -4.18 -1.32 -4.92
CA ILE A 101 -4.88 -0.73 -3.78
C ILE A 101 -4.97 -1.76 -2.65
N LEU A 102 -4.75 -1.32 -1.41
CA LEU A 102 -5.11 -2.09 -0.23
C LEU A 102 -6.59 -1.88 0.09
N ILE A 103 -7.31 -2.97 0.29
CA ILE A 103 -8.75 -2.97 0.53
C ILE A 103 -9.02 -3.29 1.99
N LYS A 104 -9.62 -2.36 2.70
CA LYS A 104 -10.07 -2.50 4.08
C LYS A 104 -11.56 -2.14 4.13
N PHE A 105 -12.46 -3.14 4.11
CA PHE A 105 -13.90 -2.92 3.97
C PHE A 105 -14.52 -2.04 5.09
N ASN A 106 -13.91 -2.00 6.26
CA ASN A 106 -14.35 -1.15 7.37
C ASN A 106 -13.71 0.26 7.36
N GLN A 107 -12.91 0.59 6.37
CA GLN A 107 -12.33 1.93 6.19
C GLN A 107 -13.33 2.87 5.51
N VAL A 108 -13.96 2.40 4.46
CA VAL A 108 -15.03 3.10 3.76
C VAL A 108 -16.41 2.86 4.41
N GLY A 109 -16.57 1.76 5.14
CA GLY A 109 -17.71 1.51 6.03
C GLY A 109 -18.90 0.77 5.41
N SER A 110 -18.90 0.48 4.11
CA SER A 110 -19.91 -0.35 3.46
C SER A 110 -19.30 -1.35 2.50
N LEU A 111 -19.88 -2.54 2.44
CA LEU A 111 -19.46 -3.57 1.49
C LEU A 111 -19.70 -3.14 0.04
N THR A 112 -20.75 -2.39 -0.23
CA THR A 112 -21.06 -1.90 -1.57
C THR A 112 -19.96 -0.98 -2.11
N GLU A 113 -19.49 -0.03 -1.31
CA GLU A 113 -18.42 0.89 -1.71
C GLU A 113 -17.08 0.15 -1.83
N THR A 114 -16.82 -0.81 -0.93
CA THR A 114 -15.65 -1.71 -1.02
C THR A 114 -15.63 -2.46 -2.35
N ILE A 115 -16.76 -3.09 -2.73
CA ILE A 115 -16.91 -3.80 -4.01
C ILE A 115 -16.71 -2.85 -5.20
N SER A 116 -17.24 -1.64 -5.11
CA SER A 116 -17.07 -0.64 -6.16
C SER A 116 -15.60 -0.25 -6.35
N SER A 117 -14.85 -0.12 -5.26
CA SER A 117 -13.40 0.16 -5.32
C SER A 117 -12.62 -1.01 -5.94
N ILE A 118 -12.95 -2.26 -5.58
CA ILE A 118 -12.33 -3.47 -6.17
C ILE A 118 -12.61 -3.54 -7.67
N ASN A 119 -13.85 -3.31 -8.09
CA ASN A 119 -14.23 -3.34 -9.50
C ASN A 119 -13.51 -2.25 -10.28
N LEU A 120 -13.50 -1.01 -9.76
CA LEU A 120 -12.79 0.12 -10.39
C LEU A 120 -11.29 -0.19 -10.58
N ALA A 121 -10.64 -0.76 -9.55
CA ALA A 121 -9.26 -1.20 -9.64
C ALA A 121 -9.07 -2.22 -10.77
N SER A 122 -9.87 -3.30 -10.77
CA SER A 122 -9.79 -4.38 -11.74
C SER A 122 -10.02 -3.90 -13.18
N GLU A 123 -11.00 -3.03 -13.41
CA GLU A 123 -11.33 -2.45 -14.72
C GLU A 123 -10.20 -1.59 -15.28
N ASN A 124 -9.29 -1.10 -14.42
CA ASN A 124 -8.17 -0.24 -14.79
C ASN A 124 -6.79 -0.91 -14.62
N ASN A 125 -6.73 -2.24 -14.55
CA ASN A 125 -5.50 -3.03 -14.40
C ASN A 125 -4.73 -2.74 -13.10
N PHE A 126 -5.41 -2.23 -12.07
CA PHE A 126 -4.87 -2.19 -10.72
C PHE A 126 -5.14 -3.52 -10.03
N THR A 127 -4.17 -4.02 -9.29
CA THR A 127 -4.39 -5.15 -8.39
C THR A 127 -5.03 -4.70 -7.08
N SER A 128 -5.67 -5.64 -6.38
CA SER A 128 -6.25 -5.39 -5.05
C SER A 128 -5.70 -6.37 -4.05
N VAL A 129 -5.26 -5.87 -2.91
CA VAL A 129 -4.84 -6.69 -1.76
C VAL A 129 -5.90 -6.55 -0.67
N ILE A 130 -6.63 -7.62 -0.36
CA ILE A 130 -7.61 -7.60 0.72
C ILE A 130 -6.88 -7.65 2.06
N SER A 131 -7.20 -6.75 2.98
CA SER A 131 -6.43 -6.60 4.21
C SER A 131 -7.28 -6.69 5.47
N HIS A 132 -6.66 -7.25 6.50
CA HIS A 132 -7.11 -7.14 7.88
C HIS A 132 -6.88 -5.73 8.46
N ARG A 133 -7.28 -5.55 9.70
CA ARG A 133 -6.95 -4.39 10.55
C ARG A 133 -6.19 -4.86 11.78
N SER A 134 -5.54 -3.93 12.50
CA SER A 134 -4.78 -4.26 13.71
C SER A 134 -5.61 -4.84 14.85
N GLY A 135 -6.91 -4.51 14.91
CA GLY A 135 -7.88 -5.02 15.90
C GLY A 135 -8.63 -6.25 15.44
N GLU A 136 -7.94 -7.25 14.90
CA GLU A 136 -8.49 -8.49 14.37
C GLU A 136 -9.42 -9.25 15.33
N THR A 137 -10.43 -9.90 14.72
CA THR A 137 -11.32 -10.87 15.36
C THR A 137 -11.24 -12.20 14.61
N GLU A 138 -12.05 -13.19 15.00
CA GLU A 138 -12.16 -14.48 14.31
C GLU A 138 -12.99 -14.41 13.01
N ASP A 139 -13.43 -13.22 12.60
CA ASP A 139 -14.22 -13.03 11.38
C ASP A 139 -13.41 -13.31 10.12
N SER A 140 -13.97 -14.13 9.22
CA SER A 140 -13.31 -14.59 7.98
C SER A 140 -13.77 -13.84 6.72
N THR A 141 -14.58 -12.79 6.83
CA THR A 141 -15.18 -12.07 5.69
C THR A 141 -14.14 -11.63 4.66
N ILE A 142 -12.95 -11.23 5.10
CA ILE A 142 -11.87 -10.82 4.17
C ILE A 142 -11.39 -11.97 3.29
N SER A 143 -11.40 -13.20 3.79
CA SER A 143 -11.04 -14.39 3.01
C SER A 143 -12.08 -14.68 1.94
N ASP A 144 -13.36 -14.56 2.30
CA ASP A 144 -14.47 -14.73 1.36
C ASP A 144 -14.46 -13.67 0.27
N LEU A 145 -14.17 -12.41 0.61
CA LEU A 145 -14.01 -11.32 -0.36
C LEU A 145 -12.85 -11.57 -1.32
N CYS A 146 -11.71 -12.00 -0.82
CA CYS A 146 -10.53 -12.30 -1.63
C CYS A 146 -10.85 -13.35 -2.71
N VAL A 147 -11.55 -14.42 -2.32
CA VAL A 147 -11.95 -15.48 -3.25
C VAL A 147 -13.07 -15.03 -4.18
N ALA A 148 -14.10 -14.36 -3.65
CA ALA A 148 -15.27 -13.93 -4.43
C ALA A 148 -14.90 -12.97 -5.57
N PHE A 149 -13.96 -12.06 -5.32
CA PHE A 149 -13.49 -11.09 -6.32
C PHE A 149 -12.21 -11.49 -7.03
N ASN A 150 -11.71 -12.71 -6.76
CA ASN A 150 -10.48 -13.24 -7.39
C ASN A 150 -9.30 -12.26 -7.33
N THR A 151 -9.14 -11.58 -6.19
CA THR A 151 -8.06 -10.59 -6.04
C THR A 151 -6.68 -11.23 -5.97
N GLY A 152 -6.61 -12.52 -5.61
CA GLY A 152 -5.39 -13.32 -5.58
C GLY A 152 -4.40 -12.95 -4.48
N GLN A 153 -4.70 -11.91 -3.69
CA GLN A 153 -3.80 -11.41 -2.64
C GLN A 153 -4.58 -11.04 -1.39
N ILE A 154 -4.03 -11.43 -0.24
CA ILE A 154 -4.59 -11.13 1.08
C ILE A 154 -3.47 -10.81 2.07
N LYS A 155 -3.69 -9.81 2.92
CA LYS A 155 -2.84 -9.42 4.05
C LYS A 155 -3.60 -9.72 5.33
N THR A 156 -3.27 -10.82 6.02
CA THR A 156 -4.01 -11.34 7.19
C THR A 156 -3.20 -11.35 8.47
N GLY A 157 -2.05 -10.70 8.47
CA GLY A 157 -1.10 -10.69 9.59
C GLY A 157 0.05 -11.68 9.41
N SER A 158 0.92 -11.72 10.40
CA SER A 158 2.06 -12.62 10.44
C SER A 158 1.78 -13.83 11.34
N MET A 159 2.76 -14.73 11.47
CA MET A 159 2.67 -15.93 12.33
C MET A 159 2.35 -15.64 13.80
N SER A 160 2.44 -14.39 14.23
CA SER A 160 2.09 -13.96 15.58
C SER A 160 0.67 -13.40 15.72
N ARG A 161 -0.11 -13.33 14.65
CA ARG A 161 -1.48 -12.81 14.66
C ARG A 161 -2.51 -13.91 14.77
N LEU A 162 -3.55 -13.65 15.58
CA LEU A 162 -4.63 -14.61 15.85
C LEU A 162 -5.43 -15.02 14.60
N SER A 163 -5.55 -14.14 13.62
CA SER A 163 -6.25 -14.41 12.38
C SER A 163 -5.71 -15.61 11.60
N LEU A 164 -4.46 -16.01 11.83
CA LEU A 164 -3.86 -17.20 11.21
C LEU A 164 -3.97 -18.47 12.05
N ILE A 165 -4.40 -18.37 13.31
CA ILE A 165 -4.47 -19.52 14.23
C ILE A 165 -5.79 -20.31 14.02
N HIS A 166 -6.79 -19.69 13.42
CA HIS A 166 -8.14 -20.23 13.28
C HIS A 166 -8.47 -20.67 11.84
N ILE A 167 -7.48 -20.68 10.95
CA ILE A 167 -7.65 -21.17 9.56
C ILE A 167 -7.23 -22.63 9.45
#